data_5681afaf047008e511d36b923a6d2739
#
_entry.id   5681afaf047008e511d36b923a6d2739
#
_cell.length_a   1.000
_cell.length_b   1.000
_cell.length_c   1.000
_cell.angle_alpha   90.00
_cell.angle_beta   90.00
_cell.angle_gamma   90.00
#
_symmetry.space_group_name_H-M   'P 1'
#
loop_
_entity.id
_entity.type
_entity.pdbx_description
1 polymer ?
#
loop_
_entity_poly.entity_id
_entity_poly.type
_entity_poly.pdbx_seq_one_letter_code
_entity_poly.pdbx_strand_id
1 'polypeptide(L)'
;MDEAASAKRRYVVQAGATYVGKQGPDYTPGISAESVASRGLWLGSVVLPPGGRTKAHVHEHHESAFYMVSGDEAELWTGEQLEQREVAHAGDYLYVPAGVPHVAVNRSETAAFFVGARTDPHEQESVVLRPELDELVP
;
A
#
# COMPACT_ATOMS: atom_id res chain seq x y z
N MET A 1 24.06 28.89 -9.90
CA MET A 1 23.89 27.80 -8.97
C MET A 1 22.42 27.53 -8.71
N ASP A 2 22.12 26.29 -8.66
CA ASP A 2 20.79 25.86 -8.33
C ASP A 2 20.48 26.20 -6.87
N GLU A 3 19.35 26.82 -6.62
CA GLU A 3 18.92 27.15 -5.28
C GLU A 3 18.74 25.89 -4.41
N ALA A 4 18.24 24.81 -4.98
CA ALA A 4 18.10 23.55 -4.28
C ALA A 4 19.44 23.02 -3.78
N ALA A 5 20.53 23.29 -4.49
CA ALA A 5 21.86 22.88 -4.07
C ALA A 5 22.36 23.66 -2.85
N SER A 6 21.81 24.85 -2.59
CA SER A 6 22.20 25.63 -1.41
C SER A 6 21.32 25.36 -0.21
N ALA A 7 20.15 24.75 -0.41
CA ALA A 7 19.27 24.41 0.69
C ALA A 7 19.77 23.19 1.42
N LYS A 8 19.62 23.16 2.73
CA LYS A 8 19.93 21.97 3.50
C LYS A 8 18.95 20.88 3.16
N ARG A 9 19.50 19.70 2.86
CA ARG A 9 18.67 18.52 2.67
C ARG A 9 18.07 18.10 3.99
N ARG A 10 16.78 17.83 3.98
CA ARG A 10 16.07 17.37 5.16
C ARG A 10 15.94 15.85 5.12
N TYR A 11 16.15 15.26 6.27
CA TYR A 11 16.06 13.81 6.44
C TYR A 11 14.89 13.40 7.34
N VAL A 12 14.27 14.38 7.98
CA VAL A 12 13.00 14.18 8.69
C VAL A 12 11.96 14.96 7.90
N VAL A 13 10.94 14.27 7.42
CA VAL A 13 9.91 14.88 6.58
C VAL A 13 8.54 14.64 7.20
N GLN A 14 7.65 15.60 6.98
CA GLN A 14 6.28 15.49 7.44
C GLN A 14 5.47 14.66 6.45
N ALA A 15 4.40 14.02 6.93
CA ALA A 15 3.47 13.32 6.07
C ALA A 15 2.90 14.27 5.02
N GLY A 16 2.80 13.79 3.80
CA GLY A 16 2.21 14.52 2.69
C GLY A 16 0.69 14.44 2.70
N ALA A 17 0.07 14.96 1.65
CA ALA A 17 -1.38 14.91 1.49
C ALA A 17 -1.84 13.49 1.19
N THR A 18 -2.94 13.08 1.81
CA THR A 18 -3.56 11.80 1.54
C THR A 18 -4.15 11.77 0.13
N TYR A 19 -3.99 10.65 -0.55
CA TYR A 19 -4.56 10.44 -1.89
C TYR A 19 -5.17 9.05 -1.98
N VAL A 20 -6.07 8.87 -2.94
CA VAL A 20 -6.69 7.57 -3.20
C VAL A 20 -5.84 6.83 -4.23
N GLY A 21 -5.40 5.63 -3.89
CA GLY A 21 -4.67 4.78 -4.82
C GLY A 21 -5.60 4.19 -5.89
N LYS A 22 -5.04 3.76 -7.02
CA LYS A 22 -5.82 3.15 -8.10
C LYS A 22 -6.60 1.93 -7.64
N GLN A 23 -6.05 1.18 -6.69
CA GLN A 23 -6.66 -0.03 -6.14
C GLN A 23 -7.69 0.26 -5.04
N GLY A 24 -7.83 1.52 -4.58
CA GLY A 24 -8.93 1.98 -3.75
C GLY A 24 -8.61 2.58 -2.39
N PRO A 25 -7.61 2.14 -1.64
CA PRO A 25 -7.33 2.66 -0.28
C PRO A 25 -6.79 4.08 -0.27
N ASP A 26 -6.83 4.69 0.90
CA ASP A 26 -6.21 5.99 1.14
C ASP A 26 -4.75 5.81 1.53
N TYR A 27 -3.87 6.50 0.82
CA TYR A 27 -2.44 6.49 1.06
C TYR A 27 -1.98 7.85 1.55
N THR A 28 -1.11 7.86 2.56
CA THR A 28 -0.48 9.10 3.04
C THR A 28 1.03 8.90 2.94
N PRO A 29 1.70 9.58 1.99
CA PRO A 29 3.11 9.36 1.78
C PRO A 29 3.96 10.08 2.82
N GLY A 30 5.06 9.44 3.20
CA GLY A 30 6.13 10.09 3.93
C GLY A 30 7.35 10.19 3.03
N ILE A 31 7.87 9.04 2.63
CA ILE A 31 9.07 8.94 1.77
C ILE A 31 8.60 8.49 0.39
N SER A 32 8.86 9.31 -0.62
CA SER A 32 8.48 9.01 -2.00
C SER A 32 9.41 9.74 -2.97
N ALA A 33 9.27 9.44 -4.25
CA ALA A 33 9.98 10.18 -5.29
C ALA A 33 9.59 11.66 -5.24
N GLU A 34 8.32 11.94 -5.01
CA GLU A 34 7.79 13.31 -4.99
C GLU A 34 8.19 14.09 -3.74
N SER A 35 8.30 13.43 -2.59
CA SER A 35 8.61 14.13 -1.33
C SER A 35 10.09 14.39 -1.12
N VAL A 36 10.94 13.41 -1.41
CA VAL A 36 12.37 13.47 -1.09
C VAL A 36 13.27 13.03 -2.23
N ALA A 37 12.73 12.88 -3.43
CA ALA A 37 13.45 12.35 -4.59
C ALA A 37 14.00 10.94 -4.32
N SER A 38 13.25 10.12 -3.60
CA SER A 38 13.60 8.73 -3.41
C SER A 38 13.66 8.00 -4.76
N ARG A 39 14.68 7.20 -4.96
CA ARG A 39 14.87 6.48 -6.20
C ARG A 39 14.23 5.11 -6.23
N GLY A 40 14.06 4.49 -5.06
CA GLY A 40 13.60 3.12 -5.02
C GLY A 40 12.64 2.80 -3.88
N LEU A 41 12.36 3.74 -3.00
CA LEU A 41 11.54 3.49 -1.83
C LEU A 41 10.34 4.42 -1.76
N TRP A 42 9.22 3.84 -1.41
CA TRP A 42 8.06 4.55 -0.88
C TRP A 42 7.82 4.01 0.52
N LEU A 43 7.60 4.90 1.48
CA LEU A 43 7.21 4.54 2.84
C LEU A 43 6.14 5.51 3.30
N GLY A 44 5.03 4.99 3.76
CA GLY A 44 3.91 5.81 4.19
C GLY A 44 2.87 4.98 4.89
N SER A 45 1.70 5.57 5.11
CA SER A 45 0.59 4.88 5.74
C SER A 45 -0.50 4.55 4.73
N VAL A 46 -1.25 3.50 5.04
CA VAL A 46 -2.37 3.02 4.25
C VAL A 46 -3.52 2.74 5.19
N VAL A 47 -4.71 3.24 4.87
CA VAL A 47 -5.91 3.01 5.67
C VAL A 47 -6.92 2.25 4.83
N LEU A 48 -7.41 1.15 5.41
CA LEU A 48 -8.52 0.39 4.84
C LEU A 48 -9.70 0.56 5.81
N PRO A 49 -10.73 1.32 5.41
CA PRO A 49 -11.82 1.61 6.32
C PRO A 49 -12.68 0.38 6.64
N PRO A 50 -13.52 0.45 7.68
CA PRO A 50 -14.45 -0.65 7.96
C PRO A 50 -15.30 -0.98 6.73
N GLY A 51 -15.38 -2.27 6.39
CA GLY A 51 -16.10 -2.72 5.21
C GLY A 51 -15.41 -2.44 3.90
N GLY A 52 -14.24 -1.82 3.92
CA GLY A 52 -13.49 -1.50 2.71
C GLY A 52 -12.70 -2.66 2.16
N ARG A 53 -12.38 -2.57 0.88
CA ARG A 53 -11.53 -3.56 0.21
C ARG A 53 -10.80 -2.91 -0.95
N THR A 54 -9.69 -3.50 -1.33
CA THR A 54 -9.00 -3.10 -2.55
C THR A 54 -9.63 -3.78 -3.76
N LYS A 55 -9.44 -3.18 -4.93
CA LYS A 55 -9.68 -3.86 -6.19
C LYS A 55 -8.60 -4.92 -6.39
N ALA A 56 -8.96 -6.03 -7.04
CA ALA A 56 -7.97 -7.04 -7.41
C ALA A 56 -6.93 -6.44 -8.33
N HIS A 57 -5.66 -6.62 -8.02
CA HIS A 57 -4.57 -5.98 -8.76
C HIS A 57 -3.26 -6.73 -8.62
N VAL A 58 -2.30 -6.36 -9.47
CA VAL A 58 -0.96 -6.92 -9.52
C VAL A 58 0.04 -5.77 -9.58
N HIS A 59 1.13 -5.92 -8.86
CA HIS A 59 2.32 -5.08 -9.01
C HIS A 59 3.32 -5.89 -9.83
N GLU A 60 3.49 -5.56 -11.12
CA GLU A 60 4.27 -6.41 -12.02
C GLU A 60 5.77 -6.39 -11.73
N HIS A 61 6.29 -5.25 -11.28
CA HIS A 61 7.73 -5.02 -11.21
C HIS A 61 8.24 -4.57 -9.85
N HIS A 62 7.38 -4.48 -8.84
CA HIS A 62 7.81 -4.09 -7.50
C HIS A 62 7.11 -4.93 -6.44
N GLU A 63 7.70 -4.93 -5.26
CA GLU A 63 7.16 -5.65 -4.12
C GLU A 63 6.71 -4.67 -3.05
N SER A 64 5.83 -5.13 -2.18
CA SER A 64 5.26 -4.33 -1.10
C SER A 64 5.29 -5.09 0.21
N ALA A 65 5.52 -4.35 1.29
CA ALA A 65 5.48 -4.89 2.64
C ALA A 65 4.71 -3.94 3.53
N PHE A 66 3.95 -4.49 4.47
CA PHE A 66 3.11 -3.70 5.38
C PHE A 66 3.25 -4.21 6.79
N TYR A 67 3.15 -3.28 7.73
CA TYR A 67 3.01 -3.59 9.15
C TYR A 67 1.64 -3.09 9.61
N MET A 68 0.80 -3.98 10.14
CA MET A 68 -0.50 -3.59 10.64
C MET A 68 -0.35 -2.99 12.04
N VAL A 69 -0.61 -1.69 12.14
CA VAL A 69 -0.42 -0.94 13.38
C VAL A 69 -1.64 -1.09 14.29
N SER A 70 -2.83 -0.98 13.71
CA SER A 70 -4.07 -0.99 14.50
C SER A 70 -5.26 -1.47 13.66
N GLY A 71 -6.35 -1.76 14.34
CA GLY A 71 -7.55 -2.33 13.77
C GLY A 71 -7.78 -3.74 14.31
N ASP A 72 -8.99 -4.28 14.07
CA ASP A 72 -9.34 -5.62 14.58
C ASP A 72 -8.67 -6.71 13.75
N GLU A 73 -8.96 -6.71 12.46
CA GLU A 73 -8.33 -7.67 11.53
C GLU A 73 -8.50 -7.21 10.09
N ALA A 74 -7.68 -7.75 9.21
CA ALA A 74 -7.80 -7.56 7.78
C ALA A 74 -7.47 -8.88 7.10
N GLU A 75 -8.08 -9.11 5.94
CA GLU A 75 -7.82 -10.30 5.13
C GLU A 75 -6.94 -9.92 3.95
N LEU A 76 -6.01 -10.81 3.63
CA LEU A 76 -5.22 -10.72 2.41
C LEU A 76 -5.49 -11.98 1.58
N TRP A 77 -6.00 -11.78 0.38
CA TRP A 77 -6.27 -12.84 -0.57
C TRP A 77 -5.23 -12.76 -1.68
N THR A 78 -4.55 -13.87 -1.95
CA THR A 78 -3.45 -13.91 -2.92
C THR A 78 -3.57 -15.13 -3.83
N GLY A 79 -2.90 -15.06 -4.98
CA GLY A 79 -2.81 -16.16 -5.95
C GLY A 79 -3.48 -15.81 -7.26
N GLU A 80 -3.22 -16.62 -8.30
CA GLU A 80 -3.78 -16.40 -9.64
C GLU A 80 -5.30 -16.42 -9.66
N GLN A 81 -5.93 -17.16 -8.75
CA GLN A 81 -7.37 -17.22 -8.57
C GLN A 81 -7.78 -16.70 -7.20
N LEU A 82 -6.92 -15.92 -6.53
CA LEU A 82 -7.15 -15.41 -5.19
C LEU A 82 -7.57 -16.52 -4.22
N GLU A 83 -6.94 -17.67 -4.34
CA GLU A 83 -7.34 -18.88 -3.62
C GLU A 83 -6.78 -18.98 -2.21
N GLN A 84 -5.75 -18.19 -1.89
CA GLN A 84 -5.15 -18.21 -0.56
C GLN A 84 -5.64 -17.03 0.26
N ARG A 85 -6.31 -17.33 1.38
CA ARG A 85 -6.81 -16.32 2.31
C ARG A 85 -6.03 -16.38 3.60
N GLU A 86 -5.51 -15.25 4.05
CA GLU A 86 -4.85 -15.12 5.34
C GLU A 86 -5.44 -13.93 6.10
N VAL A 87 -5.43 -14.02 7.42
CA VAL A 87 -5.95 -12.96 8.29
C VAL A 87 -4.80 -12.32 9.04
N ALA A 88 -4.72 -11.01 8.97
CA ALA A 88 -3.74 -10.21 9.67
C ALA A 88 -4.37 -9.49 10.85
N HIS A 89 -3.61 -9.36 11.92
CA HIS A 89 -3.98 -8.62 13.13
C HIS A 89 -2.91 -7.55 13.41
N ALA A 90 -3.22 -6.62 14.28
CA ALA A 90 -2.23 -5.61 14.69
C ALA A 90 -0.97 -6.31 15.19
N GLY A 91 0.17 -5.88 14.69
CA GLY A 91 1.47 -6.49 14.96
C GLY A 91 1.95 -7.46 13.90
N ASP A 92 1.09 -7.83 12.96
CA ASP A 92 1.48 -8.74 11.87
C ASP A 92 2.07 -7.97 10.70
N TYR A 93 2.87 -8.68 9.91
CA TYR A 93 3.46 -8.17 8.68
C TYR A 93 2.81 -8.86 7.49
N LEU A 94 2.60 -8.08 6.43
CA LEU A 94 2.08 -8.59 5.16
C LEU A 94 3.14 -8.36 4.09
N TYR A 95 3.28 -9.32 3.20
CA TYR A 95 4.23 -9.21 2.11
C TYR A 95 3.58 -9.65 0.81
N VAL A 96 3.72 -8.82 -0.22
CA VAL A 96 3.21 -9.13 -1.55
C VAL A 96 4.37 -9.00 -2.55
N PRO A 97 4.83 -10.14 -3.10
CA PRO A 97 5.87 -10.08 -4.13
C PRO A 97 5.35 -9.54 -5.45
N ALA A 98 6.26 -9.14 -6.31
CA ALA A 98 5.90 -8.75 -7.67
C ALA A 98 5.19 -9.90 -8.39
N GLY A 99 4.19 -9.57 -9.20
CA GLY A 99 3.51 -10.53 -10.06
C GLY A 99 2.39 -11.34 -9.40
N VAL A 100 2.12 -11.15 -8.13
CA VAL A 100 1.07 -11.92 -7.43
C VAL A 100 -0.21 -11.11 -7.34
N PRO A 101 -1.31 -11.60 -7.93
CA PRO A 101 -2.62 -10.96 -7.77
C PRO A 101 -3.07 -10.99 -6.31
N HIS A 102 -3.65 -9.90 -5.84
CA HIS A 102 -4.08 -9.84 -4.45
C HIS A 102 -5.22 -8.85 -4.23
N VAL A 103 -5.92 -9.06 -3.12
CA VAL A 103 -6.99 -8.19 -2.61
C VAL A 103 -6.85 -8.15 -1.09
N ALA A 104 -6.96 -6.96 -0.53
CA ALA A 104 -7.09 -6.79 0.91
C ALA A 104 -8.53 -6.42 1.25
N VAL A 105 -9.07 -7.00 2.32
CA VAL A 105 -10.46 -6.80 2.73
C VAL A 105 -10.50 -6.53 4.22
N ASN A 106 -11.27 -5.52 4.62
CA ASN A 106 -11.55 -5.24 6.02
C ASN A 106 -13.05 -5.42 6.27
N ARG A 107 -13.42 -6.56 6.84
CA ARG A 107 -14.82 -6.86 7.20
C ARG A 107 -15.15 -6.46 8.62
N SER A 108 -14.17 -5.93 9.36
CA SER A 108 -14.36 -5.53 10.75
C SER A 108 -15.05 -4.18 10.85
N GLU A 109 -15.37 -3.79 12.08
CA GLU A 109 -16.03 -2.51 12.37
C GLU A 109 -15.03 -1.38 12.65
N THR A 110 -13.73 -1.68 12.63
CA THR A 110 -12.66 -0.71 12.88
C THR A 110 -11.81 -0.54 11.64
N ALA A 111 -11.28 0.66 11.44
CA ALA A 111 -10.34 0.90 10.35
C ALA A 111 -9.05 0.11 10.59
N ALA A 112 -8.47 -0.43 9.53
CA ALA A 112 -7.17 -1.07 9.57
C ALA A 112 -6.13 -0.06 9.10
N PHE A 113 -5.15 0.21 9.97
CA PHE A 113 -4.09 1.18 9.71
C PHE A 113 -2.78 0.43 9.55
N PHE A 114 -2.10 0.70 8.42
CA PHE A 114 -0.84 0.05 8.09
C PHE A 114 0.24 1.10 7.82
N VAL A 115 1.47 0.74 8.16
CA VAL A 115 2.65 1.40 7.60
C VAL A 115 3.12 0.49 6.48
N GLY A 116 3.30 1.05 5.29
CA GLY A 116 3.67 0.29 4.11
C GLY A 116 4.93 0.82 3.45
N ALA A 117 5.69 -0.11 2.90
CA ALA A 117 6.87 0.18 2.10
C ALA A 117 6.76 -0.57 0.77
N ARG A 118 7.25 0.02 -0.29
CA ARG A 118 7.32 -0.65 -1.58
C ARG A 118 8.51 -0.15 -2.38
N THR A 119 8.89 -0.92 -3.37
CA THR A 119 10.06 -0.62 -4.21
C THR A 119 9.71 0.20 -5.45
N ASP A 120 8.48 0.66 -5.59
CA ASP A 120 8.11 1.72 -6.53
C ASP A 120 8.01 3.03 -5.73
N PRO A 121 8.89 4.00 -5.99
CA PRO A 121 8.95 5.21 -5.16
C PRO A 121 7.86 6.24 -5.45
N HIS A 122 7.09 6.07 -6.51
CA HIS A 122 6.08 7.05 -6.93
C HIS A 122 4.84 6.97 -6.04
N GLU A 123 4.22 8.13 -5.76
CA GLU A 123 3.01 8.17 -4.94
C GLU A 123 1.89 7.39 -5.61
N GLN A 124 1.64 7.62 -6.91
CA GLN A 124 0.78 6.72 -7.66
C GLN A 124 1.63 5.59 -8.20
N GLU A 125 1.53 4.44 -7.56
CA GLU A 125 2.32 3.29 -7.96
C GLU A 125 1.81 2.66 -9.25
N SER A 126 2.69 1.89 -9.90
CA SER A 126 2.34 1.13 -11.09
C SER A 126 1.52 -0.09 -10.69
N VAL A 127 0.24 -0.07 -11.04
CA VAL A 127 -0.72 -1.12 -10.68
C VAL A 127 -1.46 -1.56 -11.93
N VAL A 128 -1.57 -2.87 -12.11
CA VAL A 128 -2.43 -3.46 -13.15
C VAL A 128 -3.67 -4.03 -12.46
N LEU A 129 -4.82 -3.43 -12.75
CA LEU A 129 -6.09 -3.91 -12.20
C LEU A 129 -6.50 -5.20 -12.90
N ARG A 130 -7.05 -6.10 -12.12
CA ARG A 130 -7.53 -7.41 -12.58
C ARG A 130 -9.00 -7.58 -12.24
N PRO A 131 -9.89 -6.80 -12.89
CA PRO A 131 -11.31 -6.77 -12.51
C PRO A 131 -12.02 -8.11 -12.65
N GLU A 132 -11.52 -8.99 -13.51
CA GLU A 132 -12.07 -10.35 -13.64
C GLU A 132 -11.92 -11.18 -12.37
N LEU A 133 -11.02 -10.80 -11.48
CA LEU A 133 -10.78 -11.52 -10.22
C LEU A 133 -11.59 -10.97 -9.04
N ASP A 134 -12.18 -9.79 -9.17
CA ASP A 134 -12.87 -9.15 -8.05
C ASP A 134 -13.99 -10.02 -7.47
N GLU A 135 -14.69 -10.76 -8.31
CA GLU A 135 -15.80 -11.60 -7.88
C GLU A 135 -15.36 -12.82 -7.06
N LEU A 136 -14.10 -13.18 -7.14
CA LEU A 136 -13.59 -14.37 -6.45
C LEU A 136 -13.49 -14.17 -4.94
N VAL A 137 -13.47 -12.91 -4.50
CA VAL A 137 -13.44 -12.59 -3.07
C VAL A 137 -14.83 -12.14 -2.65
N PRO A 138 -15.51 -12.92 -1.80
CA PRO A 138 -16.89 -12.62 -1.39
C PRO A 138 -17.02 -11.36 -0.54
#